data_ea760025d74d5254d4f01fd89d72f14a
#
_entry.id   ea760025d74d5254d4f01fd89d72f14a
#
_cell.length_a   1.000
_cell.length_b   1.000
_cell.length_c   1.000
_cell.angle_alpha   90.00
_cell.angle_beta   90.00
_cell.angle_gamma   90.00
#
_symmetry.space_group_name_H-M   'P 1'
#
loop_
_entity.id
_entity.type
_entity.pdbx_description
1 polymer ?
#
loop_
_entity_poly.entity_id
_entity_poly.type
_entity_poly.pdbx_seq_one_letter_code
_entity_poly.pdbx_strand_id
1 'polypeptide(L)'
;MNLTSQQLGYIVNSGMTLLEKTLGLVFMVQSGEYDAEILEKRIDVFLLNFFESLKELSEEEFSKIKKSVLHSKLQKSASISGEAERLFTIAFERNAEFDLNSENIKAIEQLKMEDIIQAVDSYLLPSRQRRLILRMRGKNHPEGESEGEPIYSIAEFKKLYKCPENCLP
;
A
#
# COMPACT_ATOMS: atom_id res chain seq x y z
N MET A 1 -5.30 13.60 -8.83
CA MET A 1 -5.73 14.31 -7.59
C MET A 1 -4.93 13.72 -6.43
N ASN A 2 -4.24 14.53 -5.63
CA ASN A 2 -3.34 14.01 -4.58
C ASN A 2 -4.03 14.12 -3.22
N LEU A 3 -3.98 13.08 -2.37
CA LEU A 3 -4.53 13.13 -1.00
C LEU A 3 -3.97 14.30 -0.19
N THR A 4 -2.71 14.68 -0.44
CA THR A 4 -2.05 15.82 0.19
C THR A 4 -2.67 17.16 -0.21
N SER A 5 -3.19 17.28 -1.43
CA SER A 5 -3.80 18.53 -1.92
C SER A 5 -5.19 18.80 -1.33
N GLN A 6 -5.82 17.81 -0.68
CA GLN A 6 -7.11 17.96 -0.02
C GLN A 6 -7.01 18.53 1.41
N GLN A 7 -5.81 18.80 1.90
CA GLN A 7 -5.56 19.29 3.27
C GLN A 7 -6.28 18.48 4.37
N LEU A 8 -6.38 17.16 4.16
CA LEU A 8 -7.15 16.25 5.03
C LEU A 8 -6.56 16.07 6.42
N GLY A 9 -5.30 16.45 6.63
CA GLY A 9 -4.67 16.25 7.91
C GLY A 9 -3.23 16.70 7.97
N TYR A 10 -2.68 16.61 9.16
CA TYR A 10 -1.28 16.93 9.46
C TYR A 10 -0.32 15.89 8.88
N ILE A 11 -0.72 14.62 8.84
CA ILE A 11 0.06 13.54 8.24
C ILE A 11 -0.81 12.84 7.20
N VAL A 12 -0.32 12.79 5.97
CA VAL A 12 -0.90 11.98 4.89
C VAL A 12 0.24 11.18 4.28
N ASN A 13 0.22 9.89 4.47
CA ASN A 13 1.24 8.98 3.96
C ASN A 13 0.60 7.77 3.27
N SER A 14 1.27 7.29 2.23
CA SER A 14 0.92 6.03 1.58
C SER A 14 2.20 5.28 1.22
N GLY A 15 2.18 3.98 1.32
CA GLY A 15 3.34 3.17 1.02
C GLY A 15 3.01 1.71 0.84
N MET A 16 3.98 0.97 0.37
CA MET A 16 3.92 -0.48 0.34
C MET A 16 4.41 -1.06 1.66
N THR A 17 3.78 -2.11 2.10
CA THR A 17 4.24 -2.95 3.20
C THR A 17 4.36 -4.38 2.73
N LEU A 18 5.37 -5.07 3.22
CA LEU A 18 5.52 -6.50 3.05
C LEU A 18 5.39 -7.14 4.42
N LEU A 19 4.29 -7.86 4.63
CA LEU A 19 4.07 -8.62 5.85
C LEU A 19 4.27 -10.09 5.52
N GLU A 20 5.35 -10.66 5.99
CA GLU A 20 5.83 -11.98 5.59
C GLU A 20 6.01 -12.03 4.06
N LYS A 21 5.17 -12.78 3.35
CA LYS A 21 5.18 -12.88 1.88
C LYS A 21 4.01 -12.15 1.22
N THR A 22 3.21 -11.42 2.00
CA THR A 22 2.03 -10.72 1.48
C THR A 22 2.33 -9.24 1.28
N LEU A 23 2.21 -8.79 0.03
CA LEU A 23 2.33 -7.39 -0.31
C LEU A 23 1.02 -6.68 0.00
N GLY A 24 1.12 -5.53 0.67
CA GLY A 24 -0.01 -4.65 0.98
C GLY A 24 0.29 -3.20 0.67
N LEU A 25 -0.78 -2.42 0.51
CA LEU A 25 -0.72 -0.96 0.48
C LEU A 25 -1.25 -0.41 1.80
N VAL A 26 -0.55 0.56 2.34
CA VAL A 26 -0.92 1.24 3.58
C VAL A 26 -1.23 2.69 3.26
N PHE A 27 -2.38 3.16 3.74
CA PHE A 27 -2.74 4.57 3.75
C PHE A 27 -2.86 5.01 5.20
N MET A 28 -2.15 6.06 5.57
CA MET A 28 -2.18 6.63 6.90
C MET A 28 -2.54 8.10 6.82
N VAL A 29 -3.62 8.48 7.48
CA VAL A 29 -4.05 9.87 7.56
C VAL A 29 -4.27 10.23 9.03
N GLN A 30 -3.66 11.32 9.47
CA GLN A 30 -3.87 11.89 10.80
C GLN A 30 -4.41 13.30 10.65
N SER A 31 -5.57 13.56 11.26
CA SER A 31 -6.23 14.86 11.25
C SER A 31 -6.62 15.28 12.66
N GLY A 32 -6.55 16.58 12.93
CA GLY A 32 -7.14 17.19 14.12
C GLY A 32 -8.54 17.75 13.89
N GLU A 33 -9.01 17.75 12.63
CA GLU A 33 -10.28 18.40 12.24
C GLU A 33 -11.35 17.39 11.81
N TYR A 34 -10.94 16.24 11.27
CA TYR A 34 -11.87 15.25 10.70
C TYR A 34 -11.88 13.96 11.49
N ASP A 35 -13.05 13.39 11.66
CA ASP A 35 -13.23 12.07 12.28
C ASP A 35 -12.68 10.95 11.40
N ALA A 36 -12.31 9.84 12.03
CA ALA A 36 -11.70 8.69 11.36
C ALA A 36 -12.59 8.12 10.24
N GLU A 37 -13.90 8.12 10.43
CA GLU A 37 -14.89 7.67 9.44
C GLU A 37 -14.92 8.56 8.19
N ILE A 38 -14.79 9.87 8.38
CA ILE A 38 -14.70 10.83 7.27
C ILE A 38 -13.41 10.60 6.49
N LEU A 39 -12.30 10.40 7.19
CA LEU A 39 -10.99 10.15 6.58
C LEU A 39 -11.01 8.86 5.76
N GLU A 40 -11.63 7.80 6.28
CA GLU A 40 -11.79 6.54 5.56
C GLU A 40 -12.58 6.72 4.26
N LYS A 41 -13.77 7.34 4.33
CA LYS A 41 -14.59 7.62 3.14
C LYS A 41 -13.83 8.43 2.09
N ARG A 42 -12.98 9.35 2.53
CA ARG A 42 -12.16 10.15 1.61
C ARG A 42 -11.04 9.34 0.97
N ILE A 43 -10.48 8.36 1.67
CA ILE A 43 -9.53 7.41 1.07
C ILE A 43 -10.25 6.58 0.00
N ASP A 44 -11.46 6.09 0.27
CA ASP A 44 -12.24 5.31 -0.70
C ASP A 44 -12.55 6.14 -1.96
N VAL A 45 -13.00 7.39 -1.80
CA VAL A 45 -13.24 8.30 -2.92
C VAL A 45 -11.94 8.59 -3.70
N PHE A 46 -10.82 8.75 -2.98
CA PHE A 46 -9.53 8.93 -3.63
C PHE A 46 -9.15 7.71 -4.49
N LEU A 47 -9.33 6.50 -3.99
CA LEU A 47 -9.03 5.27 -4.74
C LEU A 47 -9.87 5.14 -6.00
N LEU A 48 -11.15 5.48 -5.93
CA LEU A 48 -12.04 5.49 -7.10
C LEU A 48 -11.58 6.52 -8.14
N ASN A 49 -11.31 7.75 -7.71
CA ASN A 49 -10.83 8.80 -8.61
C ASN A 49 -9.44 8.47 -9.19
N PHE A 50 -8.57 7.85 -8.40
CA PHE A 50 -7.27 7.38 -8.87
C PHE A 50 -7.42 6.34 -9.98
N PHE A 51 -8.35 5.39 -9.80
CA PHE A 51 -8.62 4.37 -10.82
C PHE A 51 -9.11 4.97 -12.13
N GLU A 52 -9.99 5.97 -12.08
CA GLU A 52 -10.45 6.67 -13.30
C GLU A 52 -9.30 7.45 -13.96
N SER A 53 -8.51 8.19 -13.18
CA SER A 53 -7.35 8.91 -13.72
C SER A 53 -6.26 7.97 -14.28
N LEU A 54 -6.15 6.75 -13.76
CA LEU A 54 -5.23 5.74 -14.27
C LEU A 54 -5.64 5.27 -15.68
N LYS A 55 -6.94 5.15 -15.94
CA LYS A 55 -7.45 4.77 -17.28
C LYS A 55 -7.23 5.86 -18.33
N GLU A 56 -7.16 7.12 -17.89
CA GLU A 56 -6.92 8.28 -18.75
C GLU A 56 -5.44 8.56 -18.99
N LEU A 57 -4.55 7.84 -18.30
CA LEU A 57 -3.11 8.03 -18.42
C LEU A 57 -2.62 7.67 -19.82
N SER A 58 -1.88 8.56 -20.45
CA SER A 58 -1.30 8.31 -21.77
C SER A 58 -0.12 7.33 -21.70
N GLU A 59 0.12 6.59 -22.78
CA GLU A 59 1.28 5.70 -22.93
C GLU A 59 2.61 6.43 -22.68
N GLU A 60 2.70 7.70 -23.08
CA GLU A 60 3.90 8.51 -22.86
C GLU A 60 4.13 8.78 -21.37
N GLU A 61 3.09 9.14 -20.63
CA GLU A 61 3.15 9.37 -19.18
C GLU A 61 3.46 8.07 -18.43
N PHE A 62 2.82 6.98 -18.80
CA PHE A 62 3.13 5.66 -18.25
C PHE A 62 4.59 5.28 -18.47
N SER A 63 5.12 5.49 -19.68
CA SER A 63 6.53 5.23 -20.01
C SER A 63 7.47 6.07 -19.15
N LYS A 64 7.15 7.35 -18.90
CA LYS A 64 7.93 8.23 -18.01
C LYS A 64 7.94 7.71 -16.57
N ILE A 65 6.79 7.32 -16.05
CA ILE A 65 6.67 6.75 -14.69
C ILE A 65 7.49 5.46 -14.60
N LYS A 66 7.32 4.55 -15.56
CA LYS A 66 8.04 3.28 -15.62
C LYS A 66 9.57 3.49 -15.65
N LYS A 67 10.07 4.41 -16.46
CA LYS A 67 11.48 4.78 -16.50
C LYS A 67 11.98 5.34 -15.17
N SER A 68 11.19 6.16 -14.50
CA SER A 68 11.52 6.71 -13.17
C SER A 68 11.66 5.59 -12.13
N VAL A 69 10.74 4.63 -12.12
CA VAL A 69 10.80 3.47 -11.22
C VAL A 69 12.02 2.60 -11.51
N LEU A 70 12.30 2.30 -12.79
CA LEU A 70 13.49 1.56 -13.20
C LEU A 70 14.77 2.27 -12.78
N HIS A 71 14.84 3.58 -12.99
CA HIS A 71 16.00 4.37 -12.57
C HIS A 71 16.24 4.26 -11.05
N SER A 72 15.18 4.38 -10.24
CA SER A 72 15.31 4.24 -8.79
C SER A 72 15.77 2.84 -8.35
N LYS A 73 15.34 1.79 -9.05
CA LYS A 73 15.77 0.40 -8.78
C LYS A 73 17.22 0.11 -9.18
N LEU A 74 17.73 0.82 -10.17
CA LEU A 74 19.11 0.71 -10.65
C LEU A 74 20.11 1.53 -9.83
N GLN A 75 19.63 2.47 -9.00
CA GLN A 75 20.51 3.25 -8.14
C GLN A 75 21.20 2.36 -7.11
N LYS A 76 22.51 2.55 -7.02
CA LYS A 76 23.33 1.90 -5.96
C LYS A 76 23.11 2.64 -4.64
N SER A 77 23.29 1.93 -3.54
CA SER A 77 23.30 2.51 -2.21
C SER A 77 24.32 3.64 -2.12
N ALA A 78 23.93 4.77 -1.56
CA ALA A 78 24.80 5.95 -1.43
C ALA A 78 25.90 5.78 -0.37
N SER A 79 25.80 4.75 0.48
CA SER A 79 26.75 4.49 1.57
C SER A 79 26.97 2.99 1.79
N ILE A 80 28.11 2.67 2.38
CA ILE A 80 28.45 1.28 2.80
C ILE A 80 27.39 0.77 3.80
N SER A 81 26.95 1.61 4.72
CA SER A 81 25.92 1.27 5.71
C SER A 81 24.60 0.90 5.04
N GLY A 82 24.15 1.69 4.07
CA GLY A 82 22.93 1.39 3.32
C GLY A 82 23.02 0.11 2.50
N GLU A 83 24.20 -0.19 1.95
CA GLU A 83 24.41 -1.44 1.23
C GLU A 83 24.43 -2.64 2.19
N ALA A 84 25.06 -2.50 3.35
CA ALA A 84 25.07 -3.53 4.39
C ALA A 84 23.64 -3.84 4.89
N GLU A 85 22.83 -2.80 5.14
CA GLU A 85 21.44 -2.94 5.55
C GLU A 85 20.58 -3.62 4.46
N ARG A 86 20.78 -3.25 3.20
CA ARG A 86 20.12 -3.91 2.06
C ARG A 86 20.46 -5.40 1.99
N LEU A 87 21.73 -5.75 2.11
CA LEU A 87 22.19 -7.14 2.07
C LEU A 87 21.68 -7.93 3.28
N PHE A 88 21.67 -7.32 4.46
CA PHE A 88 21.12 -7.92 5.67
C PHE A 88 19.62 -8.24 5.49
N THR A 89 18.83 -7.27 5.02
CA THR A 89 17.40 -7.46 4.73
C THR A 89 17.17 -8.61 3.74
N ILE A 90 17.96 -8.68 2.67
CA ILE A 90 17.85 -9.80 1.70
C ILE A 90 18.18 -11.13 2.36
N ALA A 91 19.27 -11.19 3.12
CA ALA A 91 19.72 -12.43 3.72
C ALA A 91 18.75 -12.98 4.78
N PHE A 92 18.21 -12.11 5.62
CA PHE A 92 17.44 -12.54 6.80
C PHE A 92 15.91 -12.41 6.63
N GLU A 93 15.45 -11.44 5.86
CA GLU A 93 14.01 -11.21 5.72
C GLU A 93 13.43 -11.71 4.39
N ARG A 94 14.31 -11.97 3.39
CA ARG A 94 13.91 -12.38 2.04
C ARG A 94 14.52 -13.71 1.62
N ASN A 95 14.78 -14.61 2.56
CA ASN A 95 15.28 -15.97 2.31
C ASN A 95 16.53 -16.01 1.43
N ALA A 96 17.41 -15.00 1.52
CA ALA A 96 18.62 -14.87 0.70
C ALA A 96 18.37 -14.82 -0.82
N GLU A 97 17.23 -14.30 -1.26
CA GLU A 97 16.90 -14.08 -2.69
C GLU A 97 17.66 -12.86 -3.23
N PHE A 98 18.96 -13.00 -3.46
CA PHE A 98 19.82 -11.89 -3.92
C PHE A 98 19.46 -11.39 -5.33
N ASP A 99 18.85 -12.22 -6.14
CA ASP A 99 18.43 -11.88 -7.52
C ASP A 99 17.10 -11.15 -7.61
N LEU A 100 16.37 -10.99 -6.49
CA LEU A 100 15.06 -10.38 -6.44
C LEU A 100 15.00 -8.99 -7.11
N ASN A 101 16.05 -8.18 -6.94
CA ASN A 101 16.07 -6.86 -7.56
C ASN A 101 16.20 -6.94 -9.09
N SER A 102 17.01 -7.86 -9.60
CA SER A 102 17.16 -8.06 -11.04
C SER A 102 15.92 -8.66 -11.69
N GLU A 103 15.22 -9.55 -10.98
CA GLU A 103 13.93 -10.10 -11.41
C GLU A 103 12.83 -9.03 -11.42
N ASN A 104 12.78 -8.19 -10.38
CA ASN A 104 11.86 -7.05 -10.34
C ASN A 104 12.10 -6.07 -11.50
N ILE A 105 13.36 -5.78 -11.84
CA ILE A 105 13.69 -4.92 -12.99
C ILE A 105 13.15 -5.52 -14.28
N LYS A 106 13.40 -6.80 -14.54
CA LYS A 106 12.88 -7.51 -15.73
C LYS A 106 11.35 -7.51 -15.77
N ALA A 107 10.69 -7.73 -14.62
CA ALA A 107 9.25 -7.69 -14.53
C ALA A 107 8.70 -6.28 -14.84
N ILE A 108 9.32 -5.24 -14.29
CA ILE A 108 8.92 -3.84 -14.57
C ILE A 108 9.11 -3.51 -16.04
N GLU A 109 10.19 -3.98 -16.69
CA GLU A 109 10.43 -3.77 -18.13
C GLU A 109 9.32 -4.37 -19.00
N GLN A 110 8.73 -5.48 -18.58
CA GLN A 110 7.65 -6.15 -19.30
C GLN A 110 6.26 -5.63 -18.93
N LEU A 111 6.14 -4.87 -17.85
CA LEU A 111 4.87 -4.39 -17.31
C LEU A 111 4.16 -3.47 -18.31
N LYS A 112 2.86 -3.72 -18.51
CA LYS A 112 1.97 -2.92 -19.35
C LYS A 112 0.97 -2.15 -18.49
N MET A 113 0.35 -1.14 -19.10
CA MET A 113 -0.68 -0.34 -18.43
C MET A 113 -1.88 -1.20 -18.01
N GLU A 114 -2.28 -2.13 -18.87
CA GLU A 114 -3.40 -3.04 -18.62
C GLU A 114 -3.18 -3.88 -17.36
N ASP A 115 -1.94 -4.32 -17.11
CA ASP A 115 -1.59 -5.11 -15.92
C ASP A 115 -1.81 -4.29 -14.64
N ILE A 116 -1.46 -3.00 -14.67
CA ILE A 116 -1.67 -2.07 -13.55
C ILE A 116 -3.16 -1.83 -13.33
N ILE A 117 -3.91 -1.55 -14.40
CA ILE A 117 -5.37 -1.32 -14.32
C ILE A 117 -6.06 -2.55 -13.74
N GLN A 118 -5.70 -3.75 -14.20
CA GLN A 118 -6.25 -5.00 -13.70
C GLN A 118 -5.90 -5.24 -12.23
N ALA A 119 -4.68 -4.95 -11.81
CA ALA A 119 -4.26 -5.08 -10.42
C ALA A 119 -5.02 -4.12 -9.51
N VAL A 120 -5.16 -2.84 -9.90
CA VAL A 120 -5.92 -1.85 -9.14
C VAL A 120 -7.39 -2.25 -9.04
N ASP A 121 -8.01 -2.67 -10.15
CA ASP A 121 -9.41 -3.14 -10.15
C ASP A 121 -9.61 -4.34 -9.23
N SER A 122 -8.68 -5.30 -9.24
CA SER A 122 -8.82 -6.56 -8.51
C SER A 122 -8.53 -6.45 -7.02
N TYR A 123 -7.63 -5.53 -6.61
CA TYR A 123 -7.09 -5.53 -5.26
C TYR A 123 -7.30 -4.23 -4.48
N LEU A 124 -7.50 -3.09 -5.15
CA LEU A 124 -7.51 -1.79 -4.49
C LEU A 124 -8.89 -1.12 -4.43
N LEU A 125 -9.81 -1.47 -5.32
CA LEU A 125 -11.13 -0.86 -5.28
C LEU A 125 -11.91 -1.26 -4.03
N PRO A 126 -12.63 -0.33 -3.38
CA PRO A 126 -13.32 -0.55 -2.11
C PRO A 126 -14.25 -1.78 -2.09
N SER A 127 -14.87 -2.10 -3.23
CA SER A 127 -15.77 -3.24 -3.38
C SER A 127 -15.08 -4.61 -3.46
N ARG A 128 -13.76 -4.65 -3.71
CA ARG A 128 -13.00 -5.89 -3.96
C ARG A 128 -11.81 -6.09 -3.04
N GLN A 129 -11.36 -5.04 -2.38
CA GLN A 129 -10.18 -5.08 -1.53
C GLN A 129 -10.42 -5.93 -0.26
N ARG A 130 -9.36 -6.66 0.14
CA ARG A 130 -9.24 -7.17 1.50
C ARG A 130 -8.53 -6.08 2.30
N ARG A 131 -9.20 -5.48 3.27
CA ARG A 131 -8.62 -4.38 4.03
C ARG A 131 -8.74 -4.58 5.54
N LEU A 132 -7.75 -4.11 6.25
CA LEU A 132 -7.79 -3.88 7.68
C LEU A 132 -7.82 -2.37 7.91
N ILE A 133 -8.78 -1.91 8.68
CA ILE A 133 -8.90 -0.51 9.04
C ILE A 133 -8.61 -0.38 10.53
N LEU A 134 -7.62 0.44 10.85
CA LEU A 134 -7.31 0.81 12.22
C LEU A 134 -7.72 2.26 12.43
N ARG A 135 -8.78 2.47 13.17
CA ARG A 135 -9.27 3.81 13.53
C ARG A 135 -8.79 4.16 14.92
N MET A 136 -7.99 5.20 15.03
CA MET A 136 -7.57 5.77 16.32
C MET A 136 -8.22 7.14 16.49
N ARG A 137 -8.97 7.31 17.58
CA ARG A 137 -9.65 8.55 17.89
C ARG A 137 -8.86 9.35 18.93
N GLY A 138 -8.72 10.63 18.68
CA GLY A 138 -8.14 11.56 19.66
C GLY A 138 -9.14 11.91 20.76
N LYS A 139 -8.62 12.41 21.88
CA LYS A 139 -9.41 12.81 23.04
C LYS A 139 -10.51 13.85 22.74
N ASN A 140 -10.34 14.65 21.71
CA ASN A 140 -11.26 15.74 21.34
C ASN A 140 -12.39 15.29 20.38
N HIS A 141 -12.36 14.04 19.92
CA HIS A 141 -13.39 13.51 19.04
C HIS A 141 -14.25 12.54 19.82
N PRO A 142 -15.56 12.83 19.99
CA PRO A 142 -16.46 11.95 20.70
C PRO A 142 -16.55 10.59 20.01
N GLU A 143 -16.84 9.55 20.79
CA GLU A 143 -17.07 8.21 20.28
C GLU A 143 -18.26 8.23 19.31
N GLY A 144 -17.99 8.01 18.04
CA GLY A 144 -19.01 7.73 17.02
C GLY A 144 -19.33 6.24 17.02
N GLU A 145 -20.47 5.87 16.48
CA GLU A 145 -20.81 4.47 16.24
C GLU A 145 -19.78 3.88 15.24
N SER A 146 -19.06 2.85 15.66
CA SER A 146 -18.16 2.16 14.75
C SER A 146 -18.96 1.14 13.95
N GLU A 147 -19.03 1.32 12.65
CA GLU A 147 -19.46 0.25 11.74
C GLU A 147 -18.36 -0.83 11.74
N GLY A 148 -18.61 -1.97 12.33
CA GLY A 148 -17.71 -3.11 12.39
C GLY A 148 -17.62 -3.72 13.78
N GLU A 149 -17.27 -4.98 13.85
CA GLU A 149 -17.06 -5.68 15.11
C GLU A 149 -15.72 -5.26 15.73
N PRO A 150 -15.72 -4.74 16.97
CA PRO A 150 -14.48 -4.37 17.64
C PRO A 150 -13.65 -5.62 17.95
N ILE A 151 -12.37 -5.56 17.65
CA ILE A 151 -11.42 -6.62 17.96
C ILE A 151 -10.88 -6.37 19.37
N TYR A 152 -11.32 -7.17 20.32
CA TYR A 152 -10.87 -7.06 21.72
C TYR A 152 -9.59 -7.88 21.99
N SER A 153 -9.30 -8.86 21.16
CA SER A 153 -8.17 -9.75 21.33
C SER A 153 -7.63 -10.24 20.00
N ILE A 154 -6.29 -10.19 19.84
CA ILE A 154 -5.60 -10.74 18.68
C ILE A 154 -5.86 -12.24 18.54
N ALA A 155 -6.01 -12.97 19.65
CA ALA A 155 -6.29 -14.40 19.63
C ALA A 155 -7.67 -14.73 19.07
N GLU A 156 -8.68 -13.92 19.38
CA GLU A 156 -10.04 -14.06 18.81
C GLU A 156 -10.05 -13.68 17.34
N PHE A 157 -9.39 -12.56 16.98
CA PHE A 157 -9.22 -12.17 15.58
C PHE A 157 -8.58 -13.28 14.74
N LYS A 158 -7.50 -13.90 15.21
CA LYS A 158 -6.84 -15.00 14.51
C LYS A 158 -7.72 -16.25 14.38
N LYS A 159 -8.67 -16.48 15.27
CA LYS A 159 -9.64 -17.58 15.16
C LYS A 159 -10.69 -17.33 14.09
N LEU A 160 -11.16 -16.07 13.97
CA LEU A 160 -12.17 -15.67 13.00
C LEU A 160 -11.60 -15.63 11.56
N TYR A 161 -10.35 -15.19 11.43
CA TYR A 161 -9.66 -15.03 10.15
C TYR A 161 -8.53 -16.05 9.99
N LYS A 162 -8.87 -17.35 10.13
CA LYS A 162 -7.94 -18.39 9.72
C LYS A 162 -7.61 -18.19 8.24
N CYS A 163 -6.34 -17.92 7.96
CA CYS A 163 -5.85 -17.99 6.60
C CYS A 163 -6.15 -19.40 6.08
N PRO A 164 -6.81 -19.56 4.90
CA PRO A 164 -6.95 -20.87 4.31
C PRO A 164 -5.57 -21.52 4.20
N GLU A 165 -5.46 -22.81 4.48
CA GLU A 165 -4.18 -23.55 4.49
C GLU A 165 -3.37 -23.43 3.19
N ASN A 166 -3.99 -22.94 2.11
CA ASN A 166 -3.40 -22.72 0.79
C ASN A 166 -2.87 -21.29 0.57
N CYS A 167 -2.81 -20.42 1.58
CA CYS A 167 -2.25 -19.08 1.46
C CYS A 167 -0.74 -19.00 1.73
N LEU A 168 -0.12 -20.12 2.07
CA LEU A 168 1.33 -20.26 2.16
C LEU A 168 1.81 -21.11 0.99
N PRO A 169 2.71 -20.61 0.16
CA PRO A 169 3.39 -21.43 -0.84
C PRO A 169 4.25 -22.49 -0.17
#